data_01c5be9cedafff575039b24cc2944e84
#
_entry.id   01c5be9cedafff575039b24cc2944e84
#
_cell.length_a   1.000
_cell.length_b   1.000
_cell.length_c   1.000
_cell.angle_alpha   90.00
_cell.angle_beta   90.00
_cell.angle_gamma   90.00
#
_symmetry.space_group_name_H-M   'P 1'
#
loop_
_entity.id
_entity.type
_entity.pdbx_description
1 polymer ?
#
loop_
_entity_poly.entity_id
_entity_poly.type
_entity_poly.pdbx_seq_one_letter_code
_entity_poly.pdbx_strand_id
1 'polypeptide(L)'
;GHNVIGELVGSEFPDEIITIGGHLDSWDPAEGAHDDGAGCVQTIEILRAFKAIGYKPKRTIRFVLFANEENGLRGGNKYAEEAKAKNEKHIFALESDAGGFTPRAFGFTMSDEQFQKVLQWKPLIAPYGCSEFNRGGGGADIGPLRRAFPTTALGGLSPDSQRYFDI
;
A
#
# COMPACT_ATOMS: atom_id res chain seq x y z
N GLY A 1 -13.84 -13.84 -6.18
CA GLY A 1 -13.09 -12.71 -6.71
C GLY A 1 -11.61 -13.05 -6.92
N HIS A 2 -10.89 -12.17 -7.57
CA HIS A 2 -9.46 -12.32 -7.82
C HIS A 2 -8.77 -11.00 -7.49
N ASN A 3 -7.59 -11.06 -6.93
CA ASN A 3 -6.71 -9.89 -6.86
C ASN A 3 -6.28 -9.51 -8.29
N VAL A 4 -6.14 -8.22 -8.55
CA VAL A 4 -5.57 -7.71 -9.80
C VAL A 4 -4.15 -7.26 -9.52
N ILE A 5 -3.19 -7.74 -10.31
CA ILE A 5 -1.76 -7.51 -10.07
C ILE A 5 -1.11 -6.95 -11.32
N GLY A 6 -0.39 -5.83 -11.16
CA GLY A 6 0.50 -5.28 -12.18
C GLY A 6 1.91 -5.10 -11.61
N GLU A 7 2.93 -5.15 -12.45
CA GLU A 7 4.32 -5.02 -12.00
C GLU A 7 5.16 -4.10 -12.88
N LEU A 8 6.07 -3.39 -12.23
CA LEU A 8 7.27 -2.83 -12.84
C LEU A 8 8.47 -3.62 -12.32
N VAL A 9 9.04 -4.45 -13.17
CA VAL A 9 10.16 -5.33 -12.79
C VAL A 9 11.41 -4.52 -12.49
N GLY A 10 12.08 -4.86 -11.40
CA GLY A 10 13.30 -4.19 -10.95
C GLY A 10 14.48 -4.41 -11.87
N SER A 11 15.28 -3.38 -12.08
CA SER A 11 16.46 -3.41 -12.95
C SER A 11 17.74 -3.95 -12.30
N GLU A 12 17.83 -3.85 -10.95
CA GLU A 12 19.02 -4.27 -10.19
C GLU A 12 18.69 -5.42 -9.22
N PHE A 13 17.53 -5.37 -8.58
CA PHE A 13 17.08 -6.33 -7.57
C PHE A 13 15.65 -6.81 -7.89
N PRO A 14 15.44 -7.54 -9.01
CA PRO A 14 14.10 -7.94 -9.45
C PRO A 14 13.36 -8.84 -8.46
N ASP A 15 14.08 -9.58 -7.63
CA ASP A 15 13.49 -10.48 -6.63
C ASP A 15 13.07 -9.78 -5.33
N GLU A 16 13.44 -8.51 -5.14
CA GLU A 16 13.01 -7.69 -4.01
C GLU A 16 11.75 -6.93 -4.37
N ILE A 17 10.65 -7.23 -3.68
CA ILE A 17 9.31 -6.73 -4.02
C ILE A 17 8.88 -5.64 -3.05
N ILE A 18 8.44 -4.53 -3.63
CA ILE A 18 7.69 -3.47 -2.95
C ILE A 18 6.25 -3.58 -3.41
N THR A 19 5.31 -3.80 -2.49
CA THR A 19 3.89 -3.91 -2.80
C THR A 19 3.20 -2.58 -2.52
N ILE A 20 2.35 -2.12 -3.43
CA ILE A 20 1.47 -0.95 -3.25
C ILE A 20 0.06 -1.40 -3.57
N GLY A 21 -0.92 -1.08 -2.72
CA GLY A 21 -2.28 -1.56 -2.94
C GLY A 21 -3.39 -0.82 -2.22
N GLY A 22 -4.58 -1.28 -2.49
CA GLY A 22 -5.86 -0.98 -1.90
C GLY A 22 -6.84 -2.09 -2.27
N HIS A 23 -8.09 -2.07 -1.79
CA HIS A 23 -9.05 -3.15 -2.06
C HIS A 23 -10.16 -2.77 -3.04
N LEU A 24 -10.68 -3.78 -3.74
CA LEU A 24 -11.65 -3.63 -4.84
C LEU A 24 -13.10 -3.67 -4.39
N ASP A 25 -13.37 -4.34 -3.29
CA ASP A 25 -14.72 -4.52 -2.78
C ASP A 25 -15.13 -3.37 -1.85
N SER A 26 -16.39 -3.32 -1.53
CA SER A 26 -16.99 -2.37 -0.60
C SER A 26 -18.09 -3.06 0.19
N TRP A 27 -18.59 -2.41 1.23
CA TRP A 27 -19.79 -2.86 1.92
C TRP A 27 -20.99 -2.96 0.99
N ASP A 28 -21.81 -3.99 1.12
CA ASP A 28 -22.96 -4.28 0.25
C ASP A 28 -23.84 -3.06 -0.08
N PRO A 29 -24.21 -2.17 0.86
CA PRO A 29 -25.04 -1.01 0.56
C PRO A 29 -24.24 0.21 0.08
N ALA A 30 -22.89 0.14 0.06
CA ALA A 30 -22.04 1.26 -0.27
C ALA A 30 -21.59 1.26 -1.74
N GLU A 31 -21.33 2.45 -2.28
CA GLU A 31 -20.77 2.60 -3.63
C GLU A 31 -19.26 2.37 -3.67
N GLY A 32 -18.56 2.39 -2.52
CA GLY A 32 -17.15 2.09 -2.39
C GLY A 32 -16.20 3.13 -3.01
N ALA A 33 -16.69 4.34 -3.29
CA ALA A 33 -15.85 5.36 -3.92
C ALA A 33 -14.72 5.84 -3.00
N HIS A 34 -15.00 5.93 -1.72
CA HIS A 34 -14.08 6.39 -0.69
C HIS A 34 -13.33 5.24 -0.03
N ASP A 35 -14.02 4.17 0.26
CA ASP A 35 -13.57 2.93 0.88
C ASP A 35 -13.88 1.73 -0.06
N ASP A 36 -12.95 1.23 -0.93
CA ASP A 36 -11.62 1.79 -1.14
C ASP A 36 -11.34 2.08 -2.63
N GLY A 37 -12.34 2.58 -3.37
CA GLY A 37 -12.14 3.06 -4.73
C GLY A 37 -11.02 4.11 -4.82
N ALA A 38 -10.89 4.95 -3.79
CA ALA A 38 -9.84 5.96 -3.71
C ALA A 38 -8.43 5.33 -3.70
N GLY A 39 -8.17 4.32 -2.87
CA GLY A 39 -6.87 3.63 -2.83
C GLY A 39 -6.59 2.83 -4.09
N CYS A 40 -7.63 2.22 -4.68
CA CYS A 40 -7.51 1.57 -5.98
C CYS A 40 -7.04 2.55 -7.07
N VAL A 41 -7.68 3.73 -7.17
CA VAL A 41 -7.33 4.75 -8.18
C VAL A 41 -5.93 5.31 -7.91
N GLN A 42 -5.56 5.55 -6.67
CA GLN A 42 -4.22 6.00 -6.30
C GLN A 42 -3.17 4.95 -6.72
N THR A 43 -3.41 3.68 -6.47
CA THR A 43 -2.52 2.57 -6.85
C THR A 43 -2.32 2.51 -8.36
N ILE A 44 -3.41 2.62 -9.14
CA ILE A 44 -3.36 2.65 -10.61
C ILE A 44 -2.62 3.89 -11.10
N GLU A 45 -2.88 5.05 -10.51
CA GLU A 45 -2.27 6.31 -10.93
C GLU A 45 -0.76 6.35 -10.67
N ILE A 46 -0.28 5.77 -9.58
CA ILE A 46 1.16 5.62 -9.33
C ILE A 46 1.81 4.78 -10.44
N LEU A 47 1.21 3.65 -10.81
CA LEU A 47 1.70 2.84 -11.92
C LEU A 47 1.70 3.61 -13.25
N ARG A 48 0.59 4.32 -13.53
CA ARG A 48 0.45 5.15 -14.73
C ARG A 48 1.52 6.23 -14.79
N ALA A 49 1.73 6.95 -13.69
CA ALA A 49 2.72 8.01 -13.59
C ALA A 49 4.15 7.48 -13.81
N PHE A 50 4.52 6.38 -13.16
CA PHE A 50 5.82 5.76 -13.36
C PHE A 50 6.06 5.34 -14.82
N LYS A 51 5.05 4.78 -15.47
CA LYS A 51 5.14 4.43 -16.90
C LYS A 51 5.26 5.67 -17.79
N ALA A 52 4.51 6.73 -17.49
CA ALA A 52 4.51 7.95 -18.28
C ALA A 52 5.88 8.66 -18.28
N ILE A 53 6.59 8.65 -17.15
CA ILE A 53 7.93 9.23 -17.04
C ILE A 53 9.06 8.26 -17.41
N GLY A 54 8.75 7.03 -17.80
CA GLY A 54 9.73 6.00 -18.12
C GLY A 54 10.57 5.56 -16.92
N TYR A 55 9.98 5.60 -15.70
CA TYR A 55 10.69 5.23 -14.47
C TYR A 55 11.09 3.75 -14.49
N LYS A 56 12.37 3.50 -14.24
CA LYS A 56 12.94 2.15 -14.12
C LYS A 56 13.32 1.91 -12.66
N PRO A 57 12.50 1.20 -11.89
CA PRO A 57 12.79 0.94 -10.50
C PRO A 57 13.99 0.00 -10.36
N LYS A 58 14.77 0.17 -9.29
CA LYS A 58 15.84 -0.78 -8.96
C LYS A 58 15.28 -2.12 -8.46
N ARG A 59 14.16 -2.08 -7.74
CA ARG A 59 13.42 -3.22 -7.19
C ARG A 59 12.08 -3.35 -7.88
N THR A 60 11.53 -4.55 -7.90
CA THR A 60 10.18 -4.75 -8.45
C THR A 60 9.16 -4.01 -7.60
N ILE A 61 8.33 -3.20 -8.26
CA ILE A 61 7.16 -2.58 -7.64
C ILE A 61 5.93 -3.32 -8.14
N ARG A 62 5.18 -3.91 -7.23
CA ARG A 62 3.96 -4.67 -7.51
C ARG A 62 2.77 -3.88 -7.03
N PHE A 63 1.84 -3.63 -7.93
CA PHE A 63 0.58 -2.92 -7.70
C PHE A 63 -0.51 -3.97 -7.57
N VAL A 64 -1.20 -3.98 -6.43
CA VAL A 64 -2.18 -5.01 -6.10
C VAL A 64 -3.50 -4.33 -5.73
N LEU A 65 -4.57 -4.72 -6.42
CA LEU A 65 -5.93 -4.42 -6.00
C LEU A 65 -6.48 -5.69 -5.37
N PHE A 66 -6.65 -5.65 -4.05
CA PHE A 66 -7.06 -6.80 -3.26
C PHE A 66 -8.55 -7.05 -3.37
N ALA A 67 -8.97 -8.30 -3.29
CA ALA A 67 -10.36 -8.69 -3.35
C ALA A 67 -10.86 -9.17 -1.99
N ASN A 68 -12.09 -8.77 -1.63
CA ASN A 68 -12.78 -9.23 -0.45
C ASN A 68 -12.07 -8.86 0.87
N GLU A 69 -11.67 -7.61 1.01
CA GLU A 69 -11.16 -7.04 2.25
C GLU A 69 -12.24 -7.06 3.32
N GLU A 70 -13.38 -6.43 3.04
CA GLU A 70 -14.52 -6.16 3.94
C GLU A 70 -15.13 -7.41 4.57
N ASN A 71 -15.02 -8.54 3.91
CA ASN A 71 -15.57 -9.81 4.36
C ASN A 71 -14.49 -10.83 4.76
N GLY A 72 -13.39 -10.36 5.35
CA GLY A 72 -12.39 -11.20 6.01
C GLY A 72 -11.03 -11.28 5.35
N LEU A 73 -10.60 -10.24 4.65
CA LEU A 73 -9.22 -10.08 4.13
C LEU A 73 -8.79 -11.25 3.23
N ARG A 74 -9.72 -11.81 2.45
CA ARG A 74 -9.41 -13.05 1.70
C ARG A 74 -8.37 -12.84 0.63
N GLY A 75 -8.41 -11.68 -0.05
CA GLY A 75 -7.42 -11.31 -1.06
C GLY A 75 -6.04 -11.15 -0.48
N GLY A 76 -5.91 -10.37 0.59
CA GLY A 76 -4.64 -10.14 1.28
C GLY A 76 -4.04 -11.42 1.87
N ASN A 77 -4.88 -12.25 2.52
CA ASN A 77 -4.45 -13.54 3.04
C ASN A 77 -3.97 -14.49 1.93
N LYS A 78 -4.71 -14.58 0.83
CA LYS A 78 -4.34 -15.45 -0.31
C LYS A 78 -3.07 -14.96 -0.98
N TYR A 79 -2.91 -13.65 -1.13
CA TYR A 79 -1.71 -13.03 -1.67
C TYR A 79 -0.47 -13.41 -0.84
N ALA A 80 -0.54 -13.27 0.48
CA ALA A 80 0.56 -13.63 1.37
C ALA A 80 0.87 -15.14 1.36
N GLU A 81 -0.16 -15.99 1.29
CA GLU A 81 -0.01 -17.45 1.15
C GLU A 81 0.76 -17.82 -0.12
N GLU A 82 0.37 -17.24 -1.26
CA GLU A 82 1.02 -17.51 -2.54
C GLU A 82 2.45 -16.95 -2.59
N ALA A 83 2.67 -15.74 -2.06
CA ALA A 83 3.99 -15.16 -1.93
C ALA A 83 4.93 -16.07 -1.12
N LYS A 84 4.43 -16.62 -0.01
CA LYS A 84 5.19 -17.57 0.82
C LYS A 84 5.47 -18.88 0.08
N ALA A 85 4.47 -19.43 -0.63
CA ALA A 85 4.63 -20.66 -1.41
C ALA A 85 5.67 -20.51 -2.53
N LYS A 86 5.77 -19.32 -3.12
CA LYS A 86 6.77 -18.97 -4.15
C LYS A 86 8.12 -18.55 -3.56
N ASN A 87 8.26 -18.48 -2.24
CA ASN A 87 9.43 -17.99 -1.54
C ASN A 87 9.85 -16.58 -2.00
N GLU A 88 8.87 -15.70 -2.20
CA GLU A 88 9.10 -14.31 -2.63
C GLU A 88 9.76 -13.48 -1.52
N LYS A 89 10.44 -12.39 -1.88
CA LYS A 89 11.11 -11.48 -0.96
C LYS A 89 10.41 -10.12 -0.91
N HIS A 90 9.43 -10.00 -0.05
CA HIS A 90 8.73 -8.73 0.21
C HIS A 90 9.52 -7.89 1.21
N ILE A 91 9.98 -6.71 0.80
CA ILE A 91 10.79 -5.82 1.64
C ILE A 91 9.99 -4.66 2.23
N PHE A 92 8.95 -4.21 1.51
CA PHE A 92 8.05 -3.14 1.93
C PHE A 92 6.67 -3.34 1.31
N ALA A 93 5.64 -2.95 2.03
CA ALA A 93 4.29 -2.84 1.48
C ALA A 93 3.63 -1.54 1.95
N LEU A 94 2.90 -0.89 1.06
CA LEU A 94 2.16 0.36 1.29
C LEU A 94 0.72 0.16 0.88
N GLU A 95 -0.19 0.57 1.75
CA GLU A 95 -1.63 0.54 1.47
C GLU A 95 -2.24 1.93 1.67
N SER A 96 -3.21 2.26 0.83
CA SER A 96 -4.07 3.41 0.98
C SER A 96 -5.50 2.90 1.09
N ASP A 97 -6.07 3.00 2.27
CA ASP A 97 -7.40 2.48 2.63
C ASP A 97 -8.03 3.36 3.71
N ALA A 98 -8.03 4.66 3.46
CA ALA A 98 -8.61 5.64 4.38
C ALA A 98 -9.20 6.84 3.64
N GLY A 99 -9.54 6.65 2.37
CA GLY A 99 -10.21 7.62 1.52
C GLY A 99 -9.30 8.52 0.69
N GLY A 100 -9.93 9.42 -0.06
CA GLY A 100 -9.31 10.26 -1.08
C GLY A 100 -9.06 11.73 -0.69
N PHE A 101 -9.17 12.09 0.59
CA PHE A 101 -8.95 13.47 1.02
C PHE A 101 -7.46 13.83 1.10
N THR A 102 -7.19 15.08 1.47
CA THR A 102 -5.83 15.61 1.58
C THR A 102 -4.96 14.72 2.47
N PRO A 103 -3.79 14.24 1.98
CA PRO A 103 -2.88 13.45 2.79
C PRO A 103 -2.38 14.25 4.00
N ARG A 104 -2.32 13.61 5.17
CA ARG A 104 -1.86 14.24 6.42
C ARG A 104 -0.66 13.54 7.02
N ALA A 105 -0.68 12.22 6.99
CA ALA A 105 0.33 11.40 7.66
C ALA A 105 0.63 10.10 6.89
N PHE A 106 1.76 9.51 7.24
CA PHE A 106 2.03 8.09 7.01
C PHE A 106 2.25 7.40 8.35
N GLY A 107 1.62 6.24 8.52
CA GLY A 107 1.92 5.32 9.61
C GLY A 107 2.85 4.21 9.13
N PHE A 108 3.88 3.86 9.93
CA PHE A 108 4.87 2.86 9.56
C PHE A 108 5.06 1.81 10.65
N THR A 109 4.94 0.55 10.27
CA THR A 109 5.32 -0.61 11.07
C THR A 109 6.62 -1.19 10.51
N MET A 110 7.74 -0.83 11.15
CA MET A 110 9.09 -1.19 10.73
C MET A 110 10.08 -1.11 11.89
N SER A 111 11.34 -1.51 11.65
CA SER A 111 12.40 -1.36 12.65
C SER A 111 12.72 0.11 12.92
N ASP A 112 13.38 0.38 14.06
CA ASP A 112 13.82 1.74 14.43
C ASP A 112 14.77 2.33 13.38
N GLU A 113 15.69 1.53 12.89
CA GLU A 113 16.62 1.95 11.83
C GLU A 113 15.90 2.35 10.54
N GLN A 114 14.93 1.55 10.11
CA GLN A 114 14.13 1.85 8.93
C GLN A 114 13.30 3.13 9.14
N PHE A 115 12.71 3.29 10.32
CA PHE A 115 11.92 4.47 10.65
C PHE A 115 12.76 5.76 10.62
N GLN A 116 13.99 5.73 11.14
CA GLN A 116 14.90 6.88 11.05
C GLN A 116 15.23 7.23 9.59
N LYS A 117 15.32 6.25 8.70
CA LYS A 117 15.52 6.50 7.26
C LYS A 117 14.30 7.17 6.62
N VAL A 118 13.08 6.70 6.89
CA VAL A 118 11.88 7.32 6.29
C VAL A 118 11.60 8.71 6.84
N LEU A 119 12.00 9.03 8.07
CA LEU A 119 11.90 10.40 8.60
C LEU A 119 12.63 11.44 7.75
N GLN A 120 13.68 11.05 7.04
CA GLN A 120 14.41 11.92 6.12
C GLN A 120 13.58 12.34 4.89
N TRP A 121 12.49 11.64 4.61
CA TRP A 121 11.59 11.96 3.48
C TRP A 121 10.56 13.05 3.84
N LYS A 122 10.36 13.35 5.14
CA LYS A 122 9.40 14.38 5.57
C LYS A 122 9.49 15.69 4.79
N PRO A 123 10.68 16.30 4.62
CA PRO A 123 10.80 17.55 3.87
C PRO A 123 10.36 17.46 2.42
N LEU A 124 10.42 16.26 1.81
CA LEU A 124 10.05 16.04 0.42
C LEU A 124 8.54 16.03 0.21
N ILE A 125 7.78 15.56 1.20
CA ILE A 125 6.32 15.39 1.08
C ILE A 125 5.51 16.40 1.91
N ALA A 126 6.13 17.08 2.88
CA ALA A 126 5.47 18.12 3.66
C ALA A 126 4.82 19.24 2.79
N PRO A 127 5.41 19.68 1.68
CA PRO A 127 4.78 20.67 0.80
C PRO A 127 3.44 20.22 0.19
N TYR A 128 3.16 18.92 0.18
CA TYR A 128 1.91 18.35 -0.30
C TYR A 128 0.85 18.13 0.79
N GLY A 129 1.09 18.67 2.00
CA GLY A 129 0.17 18.56 3.13
C GLY A 129 0.40 17.34 4.02
N CYS A 130 1.29 16.44 3.65
CA CYS A 130 1.64 15.24 4.41
C CYS A 130 2.87 15.51 5.28
N SER A 131 2.65 15.97 6.51
CA SER A 131 3.72 16.42 7.40
C SER A 131 4.00 15.50 8.59
N GLU A 132 3.19 14.47 8.78
CA GLU A 132 3.30 13.59 9.93
C GLU A 132 3.75 12.19 9.53
N PHE A 133 4.76 11.67 10.27
CA PHE A 133 5.21 10.29 10.16
C PHE A 133 5.10 9.65 11.54
N ASN A 134 4.27 8.64 11.64
CA ASN A 134 3.91 8.00 12.89
C ASN A 134 4.42 6.55 12.94
N ARG A 135 4.68 6.06 14.14
CA ARG A 135 4.92 4.64 14.35
C ARG A 135 3.60 3.89 14.42
N GLY A 136 3.60 2.67 13.91
CA GLY A 136 2.40 1.86 13.72
C GLY A 136 1.68 2.21 12.42
N GLY A 137 0.65 1.46 12.09
CA GLY A 137 -0.05 1.58 10.82
C GLY A 137 0.48 0.58 9.79
N GLY A 138 0.01 0.73 8.60
CA GLY A 138 0.10 -0.21 7.48
C GLY A 138 -1.25 -0.25 6.84
N GLY A 139 -1.80 -1.43 6.64
CA GLY A 139 -3.14 -1.63 6.13
C GLY A 139 -3.60 -3.05 6.41
N ALA A 140 -4.89 -3.29 6.22
CA ALA A 140 -5.51 -4.57 6.53
C ALA A 140 -5.04 -5.65 5.55
N ASP A 141 -5.02 -5.35 4.26
CA ASP A 141 -4.67 -6.30 3.20
C ASP A 141 -3.18 -6.65 3.16
N ILE A 142 -2.30 -5.74 3.55
CA ILE A 142 -0.85 -5.98 3.60
C ILE A 142 -0.37 -6.55 4.94
N GLY A 143 -1.21 -6.53 5.97
CA GLY A 143 -0.92 -7.14 7.26
C GLY A 143 -0.53 -8.62 7.18
N PRO A 144 -1.20 -9.45 6.36
CA PRO A 144 -0.82 -10.84 6.12
C PRO A 144 0.60 -11.02 5.60
N LEU A 145 1.10 -10.11 4.78
CA LEU A 145 2.51 -10.16 4.31
C LEU A 145 3.50 -10.11 5.46
N ARG A 146 3.30 -9.21 6.43
CA ARG A 146 4.19 -9.13 7.58
C ARG A 146 4.09 -10.35 8.50
N ARG A 147 2.92 -10.99 8.58
CA ARG A 147 2.78 -12.28 9.28
C ARG A 147 3.56 -13.40 8.58
N ALA A 148 3.57 -13.39 7.25
CA ALA A 148 4.31 -14.36 6.43
C ALA A 148 5.81 -14.06 6.37
N PHE A 149 6.18 -12.78 6.35
CA PHE A 149 7.55 -12.26 6.23
C PHE A 149 7.79 -11.21 7.32
N PRO A 150 8.23 -11.59 8.52
CA PRO A 150 8.30 -10.68 9.68
C PRO A 150 9.21 -9.46 9.52
N THR A 151 10.13 -9.49 8.56
CA THR A 151 11.03 -8.36 8.25
C THR A 151 10.45 -7.37 7.25
N THR A 152 9.31 -7.67 6.62
CA THR A 152 8.63 -6.75 5.70
C THR A 152 8.18 -5.50 6.46
N ALA A 153 8.63 -4.34 6.04
CA ALA A 153 8.15 -3.08 6.56
C ALA A 153 6.77 -2.75 5.94
N LEU A 154 5.88 -2.17 6.74
CA LEU A 154 4.57 -1.72 6.27
C LEU A 154 4.44 -0.21 6.39
N GLY A 155 3.71 0.39 5.46
CA GLY A 155 3.28 1.78 5.49
C GLY A 155 1.80 1.91 5.14
N GLY A 156 1.13 2.89 5.72
CA GLY A 156 -0.24 3.24 5.41
C GLY A 156 -0.39 4.74 5.25
N LEU A 157 -1.11 5.18 4.23
CA LEU A 157 -1.46 6.59 4.06
C LEU A 157 -2.64 6.94 4.99
N SER A 158 -2.52 8.05 5.69
CA SER A 158 -3.60 8.62 6.52
C SER A 158 -3.97 9.99 5.97
N PRO A 159 -5.06 10.11 5.22
CA PRO A 159 -5.60 11.38 4.78
C PRO A 159 -6.38 12.07 5.91
N ASP A 160 -6.93 13.24 5.60
CA ASP A 160 -7.87 13.94 6.47
C ASP A 160 -9.12 13.08 6.69
N SER A 161 -9.35 12.63 7.91
CA SER A 161 -10.43 11.72 8.26
C SER A 161 -11.66 12.42 8.85
N GLN A 162 -11.65 13.74 8.98
CA GLN A 162 -12.76 14.48 9.63
C GLN A 162 -14.11 14.27 8.91
N ARG A 163 -14.05 14.00 7.61
CA ARG A 163 -15.22 13.79 6.75
C ARG A 163 -15.36 12.36 6.23
N TYR A 164 -14.65 11.42 6.85
CA TYR A 164 -14.63 10.03 6.35
C TYR A 164 -16.02 9.39 6.30
N PHE A 165 -16.87 9.69 7.29
CA PHE A 165 -18.23 9.16 7.37
C PHE A 165 -19.30 10.10 6.81
N ASP A 166 -18.93 11.20 6.17
CA ASP A 166 -19.87 12.18 5.63
C ASP A 166 -20.25 11.93 4.16
N ILE A 167 -19.65 10.92 3.55
CA ILE A 167 -19.81 10.55 2.14
C ILE A 167 -19.99 9.03 1.97
#